data_4f9a847dcf1e9180baf0ced67e52316c
#
_entry.id   4f9a847dcf1e9180baf0ced67e52316c
#
_cell.length_a   1.000
_cell.length_b   1.000
_cell.length_c   1.000
_cell.angle_alpha   90.00
_cell.angle_beta   90.00
_cell.angle_gamma   90.00
#
_symmetry.space_group_name_H-M   'P 1'
#
loop_
_entity.id
_entity.type
_entity.pdbx_description
1 polymer ?
#
loop_
_entity_poly.entity_id
_entity_poly.type
_entity_poly.pdbx_seq_one_letter_code
_entity_poly.pdbx_strand_id
1 'polypeptide(L)'
;GDMLQRLTNGKLKSTTHRVINPPREKWHTPRYSIPFFLHPRSEMRLDCLAACVPAGTSPLWEPISAGEYLEQRLAEIGLKK
;
A
#
# COMPACT_ATOMS: atom_id res chain seq x y z
N GLY A 1 -1.75 -1.62 4.59
CA GLY A 1 -0.85 -1.34 3.47
C GLY A 1 -0.59 0.14 3.26
N ASP A 2 -0.05 0.47 2.12
CA ASP A 2 0.43 1.82 1.80
C ASP A 2 -0.68 2.87 1.82
N MET A 3 -1.87 2.52 1.35
CA MET A 3 -2.99 3.47 1.35
C MET A 3 -3.39 3.88 2.77
N LEU A 4 -3.45 2.91 3.66
CA LEU A 4 -3.80 3.19 5.06
C LEU A 4 -2.67 3.93 5.77
N GLN A 5 -1.41 3.66 5.41
CA GLN A 5 -0.27 4.40 5.93
C GLN A 5 -0.37 5.88 5.55
N ARG A 6 -0.71 6.20 4.29
CA ARG A 6 -0.90 7.58 3.85
C ARG A 6 -2.07 8.24 4.58
N LEU A 7 -3.20 7.55 4.65
CA LEU A 7 -4.42 8.09 5.26
C LEU A 7 -4.23 8.42 6.74
N THR A 8 -3.45 7.60 7.45
CA THR A 8 -3.20 7.78 8.88
C THR A 8 -1.91 8.57 9.18
N ASN A 9 -1.35 9.21 8.16
CA ASN A 9 -0.12 10.01 8.29
C ASN A 9 1.02 9.22 8.95
N GLY A 10 1.16 7.95 8.57
CA GLY A 10 2.22 7.08 9.06
C GLY A 10 1.98 6.41 10.41
N LYS A 11 0.84 6.66 11.06
CA LYS A 11 0.54 6.00 12.35
C LYS A 11 0.37 4.50 12.20
N LEU A 12 -0.24 4.05 11.10
CA LEU A 12 -0.35 2.64 10.75
C LEU A 12 0.64 2.38 9.62
N LYS A 13 1.74 1.71 9.93
CA LYS A 13 2.83 1.52 8.97
C LYS A 13 2.54 0.39 7.99
N SER A 14 2.98 0.60 6.74
CA SER A 14 3.01 -0.44 5.73
C SER A 14 4.40 -1.07 5.77
N THR A 15 4.47 -2.31 6.24
CA THR A 15 5.74 -3.02 6.35
C THR A 15 6.20 -3.50 4.98
N THR A 16 7.40 -3.13 4.59
CA THR A 16 8.01 -3.61 3.35
C THR A 16 8.24 -5.11 3.47
N HIS A 17 7.78 -5.85 2.48
CA HIS A 17 7.89 -7.30 2.47
C HIS A 17 8.01 -7.82 1.04
N ARG A 18 8.39 -9.08 0.93
CA ARG A 18 8.51 -9.73 -0.38
C ARG A 18 8.23 -11.22 -0.24
N VAL A 19 7.97 -11.85 -1.38
CA VAL A 19 7.85 -13.31 -1.44
C VAL A 19 9.24 -13.88 -1.66
N ILE A 20 9.61 -14.87 -0.86
CA ILE A 20 10.89 -15.59 -1.03
C ILE A 20 10.61 -17.03 -1.36
N ASN A 21 11.56 -17.69 -2.02
CA ASN A 21 11.45 -19.10 -2.30
C ASN A 21 11.57 -19.91 -1.00
N PRO A 22 10.82 -21.03 -0.88
CA PRO A 22 10.96 -21.91 0.27
C PRO A 22 12.32 -22.61 0.24
N PRO A 23 12.70 -23.34 1.33
CA PRO A 23 13.91 -24.14 1.34
C PRO A 23 13.95 -25.10 0.15
N ARG A 24 15.16 -25.39 -0.34
CA ARG A 24 15.37 -26.19 -1.56
C ARG A 24 14.64 -27.53 -1.52
N GLU A 25 14.60 -28.19 -0.38
CA GLU A 25 13.93 -29.48 -0.22
C GLU A 25 12.42 -29.42 -0.42
N LYS A 26 11.84 -28.22 -0.45
CA LYS A 26 10.39 -28.03 -0.68
C LYS A 26 10.06 -27.46 -2.05
N TRP A 27 11.05 -27.25 -2.92
CA TRP A 27 10.82 -26.62 -4.23
C TRP A 27 9.87 -27.42 -5.13
N HIS A 28 9.82 -28.74 -4.97
CA HIS A 28 8.96 -29.62 -5.77
C HIS A 28 7.56 -29.78 -5.19
N THR A 29 7.26 -29.13 -4.07
CA THR A 29 5.94 -29.19 -3.44
C THR A 29 5.10 -27.97 -3.85
N PRO A 30 3.78 -28.14 -4.07
CA PRO A 30 2.93 -27.00 -4.35
C PRO A 30 2.77 -26.10 -3.12
N ARG A 31 2.59 -24.81 -3.39
CA ARG A 31 2.37 -23.84 -2.35
C ARG A 31 1.35 -22.82 -2.85
N TYR A 32 0.31 -22.64 -2.08
CA TYR A 32 -0.79 -21.75 -2.44
C TYR A 32 -0.80 -20.51 -1.57
N SER A 33 -1.26 -19.40 -2.14
CA SER A 33 -1.44 -18.15 -1.42
C SER A 33 -2.69 -17.46 -1.97
N ILE A 34 -3.58 -17.04 -1.08
CA ILE A 34 -4.83 -16.37 -1.45
C ILE A 34 -4.90 -15.04 -0.71
N PRO A 35 -4.22 -13.98 -1.20
CA PRO A 35 -4.28 -12.69 -0.56
C PRO A 35 -5.66 -12.06 -0.72
N PHE A 36 -6.11 -11.37 0.31
CA PHE A 36 -7.34 -10.60 0.28
C PHE A 36 -6.98 -9.12 0.28
N PHE A 37 -7.12 -8.46 -0.87
CA PHE A 37 -6.85 -7.04 -1.00
C PHE A 37 -8.13 -6.24 -0.74
N LEU A 38 -8.04 -5.27 0.15
CA LEU A 38 -9.12 -4.35 0.42
C LEU A 38 -8.75 -2.97 -0.11
N HIS A 39 -9.45 -2.52 -1.15
CA HIS A 39 -9.21 -1.22 -1.75
C HIS A 39 -10.40 -0.30 -1.60
N PRO A 40 -10.20 0.98 -1.30
CA PRO A 40 -11.29 1.96 -1.40
C PRO A 40 -11.65 2.20 -2.87
N ARG A 41 -12.82 2.77 -3.10
CA ARG A 41 -13.20 3.17 -4.47
C ARG A 41 -12.21 4.20 -5.01
N SER A 42 -12.09 4.27 -6.33
CA SER A 42 -11.06 5.08 -6.99
C SER A 42 -11.14 6.57 -6.69
N GLU A 43 -12.33 7.11 -6.50
CA GLU A 43 -12.53 8.53 -6.21
C GLU A 43 -12.30 8.91 -4.76
N MET A 44 -12.09 7.95 -3.87
CA MET A 44 -11.79 8.24 -2.48
C MET A 44 -10.45 8.96 -2.36
N ARG A 45 -10.42 10.04 -1.57
CA ARG A 45 -9.18 10.77 -1.31
C ARG A 45 -8.34 10.05 -0.27
N LEU A 46 -7.03 9.99 -0.52
CA LEU A 46 -6.07 9.43 0.44
C LEU A 46 -5.32 10.55 1.17
N ASP A 47 -5.97 11.69 1.33
CA ASP A 47 -5.42 12.80 2.11
C ASP A 47 -5.24 12.35 3.55
N CYS A 48 -4.16 12.80 4.21
CA CYS A 48 -3.96 12.46 5.61
C CYS A 48 -5.13 12.96 6.45
N LEU A 49 -5.66 12.08 7.32
CA LEU A 49 -6.75 12.46 8.20
C LEU A 49 -6.28 13.57 9.14
N ALA A 50 -7.10 14.61 9.31
CA ALA A 50 -6.75 15.75 10.16
C ALA A 50 -6.38 15.32 11.58
N ALA A 51 -7.09 14.31 12.12
CA ALA A 51 -6.81 13.78 13.46
C ALA A 51 -5.44 13.10 13.56
N CYS A 52 -4.82 12.75 12.42
CA CYS A 52 -3.52 12.08 12.38
C CYS A 52 -2.36 13.04 12.06
N VAL A 53 -2.66 14.33 11.81
CA VAL A 53 -1.65 15.34 11.53
C VAL A 53 -1.54 16.24 12.77
N PRO A 54 -0.43 16.20 13.52
CA PRO A 54 -0.27 17.02 14.69
C PRO A 54 -0.32 18.52 14.35
N ALA A 55 -0.84 19.34 15.25
CA ALA A 55 -0.90 20.78 15.06
C ALA A 55 0.50 21.36 14.84
N GLY A 56 0.62 22.25 13.85
CA GLY A 56 1.88 22.87 13.52
C GLY A 56 2.81 22.04 12.66
N THR A 57 2.38 20.84 12.22
CA THR A 57 3.15 20.00 11.31
C THR A 57 2.45 19.87 9.97
N SER A 58 3.21 19.47 8.95
CA SER A 58 2.66 19.18 7.63
C SER A 58 2.42 17.68 7.47
N PRO A 59 1.42 17.27 6.65
CA PRO A 59 1.23 15.85 6.34
C PRO A 59 2.49 15.27 5.68
N LEU A 60 2.76 13.99 5.93
CA LEU A 60 3.92 13.32 5.35
C LEU A 60 3.76 13.04 3.85
N TRP A 61 2.54 12.98 3.34
CA TRP A 61 2.25 12.69 1.94
C TRP A 61 1.29 13.72 1.37
N GLU A 62 1.47 14.00 0.07
CA GLU A 62 0.58 14.88 -0.66
C GLU A 62 -0.80 14.23 -0.89
N PRO A 63 -1.87 15.04 -1.01
CA PRO A 63 -3.19 14.51 -1.35
C PRO A 63 -3.19 13.80 -2.70
N ILE A 64 -3.89 12.67 -2.78
CA ILE A 64 -4.03 11.90 -4.01
C ILE A 64 -5.31 11.06 -3.90
N SER A 65 -5.93 10.72 -5.03
CA SER A 65 -7.06 9.78 -5.00
C SER A 65 -6.57 8.35 -4.97
N ALA A 66 -7.41 7.42 -4.47
CA ALA A 66 -7.04 6.01 -4.41
C ALA A 66 -6.74 5.45 -5.81
N GLY A 67 -7.52 5.86 -6.82
CA GLY A 67 -7.29 5.41 -8.19
C GLY A 67 -5.96 5.87 -8.75
N GLU A 68 -5.62 7.15 -8.56
CA GLU A 68 -4.33 7.68 -9.01
C GLU A 68 -3.16 7.00 -8.31
N TYR A 69 -3.28 6.76 -7.01
CA TYR A 69 -2.25 6.08 -6.25
C TYR A 69 -2.03 4.66 -6.75
N LEU A 70 -3.11 3.94 -6.99
CA LEU A 70 -3.02 2.57 -7.51
C LEU A 70 -2.33 2.56 -8.89
N GLU A 71 -2.66 3.51 -9.76
CA GLU A 71 -2.00 3.62 -11.06
C GLU A 71 -0.50 3.88 -10.94
N GLN A 72 -0.09 4.76 -10.01
CA GLN A 72 1.31 5.01 -9.75
C GLN A 72 2.04 3.73 -9.32
N ARG A 73 1.44 2.97 -8.40
CA ARG A 73 2.05 1.74 -7.91
C ARG A 73 2.15 0.68 -9.01
N LEU A 74 1.13 0.56 -9.84
CA LEU A 74 1.17 -0.39 -10.95
C LEU A 74 2.22 0.00 -11.99
N ALA A 75 2.41 1.29 -12.24
CA ALA A 75 3.45 1.76 -13.14
C ALA A 75 4.85 1.47 -12.59
N GLU A 76 5.06 1.67 -11.29
CA GLU A 76 6.33 1.40 -10.63
C GLU A 76 6.75 -0.07 -10.74
N ILE A 77 5.80 -0.98 -10.68
CA ILE A 77 6.09 -2.43 -10.78
C ILE A 77 5.97 -2.96 -12.21
N GLY A 78 5.73 -2.08 -13.18
CA GLY A 78 5.73 -2.44 -14.60
C GLY A 78 4.45 -3.08 -15.12
N LEU A 79 3.37 -3.09 -14.35
CA LEU A 79 2.09 -3.69 -14.78
C LEU A 79 1.22 -2.72 -15.58
N LYS A 80 1.58 -1.45 -15.61
CA LYS A 80 0.87 -0.42 -16.38
C LYS A 80 1.87 0.40 -17.17
N LYS A 81 1.55 0.65 -18.43
CA LYS A 81 2.39 1.44 -19.33
C LYS A 81 1.95 2.89 -19.37
#